data_6ad4b0ab87c2ebf30cb74869a19ca310
#
_entry.id   6ad4b0ab87c2ebf30cb74869a19ca310
#
_cell.length_a   1.000
_cell.length_b   1.000
_cell.length_c   1.000
_cell.angle_alpha   90.00
_cell.angle_beta   90.00
_cell.angle_gamma   90.00
#
_symmetry.space_group_name_H-M   'P 1'
#
loop_
_entity.id
_entity.type
_entity.pdbx_description
1 polymer ?
#
loop_
_entity_poly.entity_id
_entity_poly.type
_entity_poly.pdbx_seq_one_letter_code
_entity_poly.pdbx_strand_id
1 'polypeptide(L)'
;ALLPLIGLFLLVTGIVLPGSAYAQISEGGTPTSFKYQNTLKSDLPTVQIPINFSVEDLKTVDRWQVSQGAPLKVGVLLPTDLTIDNAGSWNTLPDGKRVWRLQVQAKDAIALMLSFRDFYIPENGKLFIYSSDKTHLIGAFTHHTNPPTKEYATEFLAGDKIILEYEAGISENEHPRIAIDAVGYGYNHLHVSRTMADTGPGTSGSCMVNINCEEGEAWQTEKNGVCQMTLPIGNYIYICSGALVNNTAEDLKPYILSAFHCIDLDIPVTEKNLNKYTFYFHFEHTGCENNSSIASYRTITGCKKIAGIPLDGGSDGLLLLLNQTIPEHYNAYYNGWDRSNTAAQSGVGIHHPSGDYMKISTFNKVARTSTWYGIDNIKGAPNAHWNVVFEQTANGHAVTEGGSSGSPLFNQNKQIVGTLSGGSSSCEKPNGANTYGKLYYHWDQYPNKDNTSRMDIYLDPNHTGKTQLAGRYATAPKAMPTDLTSVYQNGEVLLKWKAPVSASEKPEQYNVYRNNILIGRTFSTSYIDKEPETGIQSYSVSASYTDNKESAVATTSIYVYELKIPTDVTTSTDGKNILVKWKEPIYQQMIYWGNGTAYLSLGFK
;
A
#
# COMPACT_ATOMS: atom_id res chain seq x y z
N ALA A 1 -69.72 -14.95 -33.96
CA ALA A 1 -69.01 -14.97 -32.73
C ALA A 1 -67.50 -14.98 -33.04
N LEU A 2 -66.84 -13.82 -32.96
CA LEU A 2 -65.39 -13.70 -33.02
C LEU A 2 -64.80 -13.62 -31.62
N LEU A 3 -63.91 -14.54 -31.29
CA LEU A 3 -63.02 -14.45 -30.13
C LEU A 3 -61.74 -13.68 -30.52
N PRO A 4 -61.25 -12.74 -29.72
CA PRO A 4 -59.92 -12.18 -29.96
C PRO A 4 -58.85 -13.01 -29.22
N LEU A 5 -57.78 -13.37 -29.94
CA LEU A 5 -56.55 -13.91 -29.38
C LEU A 5 -55.83 -12.76 -28.63
N ILE A 6 -55.64 -12.93 -27.32
CA ILE A 6 -54.75 -12.07 -26.52
C ILE A 6 -53.34 -12.73 -26.58
N GLY A 7 -52.47 -12.10 -27.32
CA GLY A 7 -51.04 -12.46 -27.31
C GLY A 7 -50.37 -11.98 -26.04
N LEU A 8 -49.89 -12.92 -25.22
CA LEU A 8 -49.09 -12.65 -24.04
C LEU A 8 -47.64 -12.34 -24.46
N PHE A 9 -47.24 -11.09 -24.48
CA PHE A 9 -45.85 -10.66 -24.64
C PHE A 9 -45.14 -10.88 -23.27
N LEU A 10 -44.35 -11.94 -23.17
CA LEU A 10 -43.39 -12.13 -22.08
C LEU A 10 -42.21 -11.15 -22.28
N LEU A 11 -42.24 -10.05 -21.56
CA LEU A 11 -41.07 -9.18 -21.41
C LEU A 11 -40.05 -9.94 -20.54
N VAL A 12 -39.08 -10.56 -21.17
CA VAL A 12 -37.88 -11.04 -20.47
C VAL A 12 -37.02 -9.81 -20.15
N THR A 13 -37.24 -9.23 -18.99
CA THR A 13 -36.27 -8.29 -18.40
C THR A 13 -35.05 -9.12 -18.01
N GLY A 14 -34.04 -9.10 -18.84
CA GLY A 14 -32.72 -9.60 -18.48
C GLY A 14 -32.23 -8.80 -17.26
N ILE A 15 -32.25 -9.44 -16.09
CA ILE A 15 -31.52 -8.95 -14.93
C ILE A 15 -30.05 -9.06 -15.31
N VAL A 16 -29.45 -7.97 -15.76
CA VAL A 16 -28.00 -7.84 -15.80
C VAL A 16 -27.56 -7.78 -14.35
N LEU A 17 -27.21 -8.93 -13.79
CA LEU A 17 -26.48 -8.97 -12.52
C LEU A 17 -25.21 -8.14 -12.75
N PRO A 18 -24.94 -7.11 -11.94
CA PRO A 18 -23.67 -6.42 -12.01
C PRO A 18 -22.59 -7.48 -11.78
N GLY A 19 -21.75 -7.73 -12.79
CA GLY A 19 -20.58 -8.57 -12.64
C GLY A 19 -19.78 -8.07 -11.45
N SER A 20 -19.53 -8.93 -10.48
CA SER A 20 -18.72 -8.62 -9.32
C SER A 20 -17.35 -8.18 -9.84
N ALA A 21 -17.06 -6.88 -9.79
CA ALA A 21 -15.72 -6.37 -10.04
C ALA A 21 -14.87 -6.81 -8.85
N TYR A 22 -14.01 -7.79 -9.07
CA TYR A 22 -13.08 -8.25 -8.05
C TYR A 22 -11.93 -7.24 -7.95
N ALA A 23 -11.68 -6.76 -6.75
CA ALA A 23 -10.50 -5.98 -6.42
C ALA A 23 -9.26 -6.88 -6.49
N GLN A 24 -8.11 -6.25 -6.66
CA GLN A 24 -6.80 -6.89 -6.62
C GLN A 24 -6.57 -7.56 -5.27
N ILE A 25 -7.02 -8.80 -5.13
CA ILE A 25 -6.93 -9.55 -3.90
C ILE A 25 -5.70 -10.46 -4.00
N SER A 26 -4.72 -10.22 -3.14
CA SER A 26 -3.77 -11.24 -2.76
C SER A 26 -4.51 -12.23 -1.87
N GLU A 27 -4.72 -13.46 -2.36
CA GLU A 27 -5.42 -14.49 -1.58
C GLU A 27 -4.52 -15.13 -0.52
N GLY A 28 -3.27 -14.67 -0.43
CA GLY A 28 -2.29 -15.22 0.49
C GLY A 28 -1.90 -16.66 0.17
N GLY A 29 -1.32 -17.33 1.12
CA GLY A 29 -0.83 -18.70 0.99
C GLY A 29 0.69 -18.76 0.89
N THR A 30 1.23 -19.98 0.82
CA THR A 30 2.68 -20.22 0.75
C THR A 30 3.04 -20.82 -0.59
N PRO A 31 4.04 -20.28 -1.32
CA PRO A 31 4.55 -20.86 -2.55
C PRO A 31 4.92 -22.33 -2.36
N THR A 32 4.55 -23.17 -3.30
CA THR A 32 4.81 -24.61 -3.22
C THR A 32 6.30 -24.92 -3.13
N SER A 33 7.16 -24.10 -3.75
CA SER A 33 8.62 -24.27 -3.67
C SER A 33 9.18 -24.16 -2.25
N PHE A 34 8.49 -23.48 -1.33
CA PHE A 34 8.94 -23.40 0.06
C PHE A 34 8.85 -24.74 0.79
N LYS A 35 7.91 -25.60 0.39
CA LYS A 35 7.75 -26.98 0.94
C LYS A 35 8.70 -27.99 0.30
N TYR A 36 9.08 -27.78 -0.97
CA TYR A 36 9.85 -28.75 -1.76
C TYR A 36 11.28 -28.28 -2.06
N GLN A 37 11.92 -27.58 -1.12
CA GLN A 37 13.27 -27.00 -1.30
C GLN A 37 14.32 -28.01 -1.78
N ASN A 38 14.25 -29.26 -1.35
CA ASN A 38 15.20 -30.33 -1.74
C ASN A 38 14.88 -30.98 -3.09
N THR A 39 13.67 -30.83 -3.60
CA THR A 39 13.19 -31.49 -4.83
C THR A 39 13.28 -30.53 -6.03
N LEU A 40 13.03 -29.25 -5.79
CA LEU A 40 13.17 -28.19 -6.78
C LEU A 40 14.61 -27.69 -6.80
N LYS A 41 15.52 -28.53 -7.34
CA LYS A 41 16.94 -28.20 -7.36
C LYS A 41 17.25 -26.94 -8.17
N SER A 42 17.99 -26.15 -7.55
CA SER A 42 19.15 -25.26 -7.75
C SER A 42 19.24 -24.40 -9.01
N ASP A 43 18.81 -24.78 -10.16
CA ASP A 43 18.97 -23.95 -11.36
C ASP A 43 17.70 -23.16 -11.63
N LEU A 44 17.42 -22.19 -10.75
CA LEU A 44 16.40 -21.21 -10.98
C LEU A 44 16.88 -20.27 -12.11
N PRO A 45 16.24 -20.30 -13.30
CA PRO A 45 16.61 -19.41 -14.39
C PRO A 45 16.58 -17.97 -13.93
N THR A 46 17.72 -17.28 -14.10
CA THR A 46 17.88 -15.89 -13.67
C THR A 46 18.09 -15.01 -14.88
N VAL A 47 17.25 -14.00 -15.03
CA VAL A 47 17.41 -12.94 -16.01
C VAL A 47 18.02 -11.72 -15.34
N GLN A 48 19.20 -11.30 -15.84
CA GLN A 48 19.87 -10.07 -15.41
C GLN A 48 19.32 -8.89 -16.24
N ILE A 49 18.79 -7.88 -15.57
CA ILE A 49 18.35 -6.65 -16.22
C ILE A 49 19.55 -5.69 -16.26
N PRO A 50 19.98 -5.24 -17.44
CA PRO A 50 21.16 -4.37 -17.56
C PRO A 50 20.87 -2.99 -16.98
N ILE A 51 21.85 -2.44 -16.25
CA ILE A 51 21.81 -1.10 -15.67
C ILE A 51 22.80 -0.21 -16.44
N ASN A 52 22.30 0.83 -17.09
CA ASN A 52 23.09 1.72 -17.96
C ASN A 52 23.12 3.16 -17.44
N PHE A 53 22.98 3.38 -16.13
CA PHE A 53 22.99 4.69 -15.49
C PHE A 53 23.69 4.65 -14.14
N SER A 54 24.08 5.83 -13.66
CA SER A 54 24.60 6.04 -12.31
C SER A 54 23.44 6.44 -11.38
N VAL A 55 23.27 5.70 -10.28
CA VAL A 55 22.24 6.04 -9.25
C VAL A 55 22.55 7.38 -8.59
N GLU A 56 23.82 7.71 -8.36
CA GLU A 56 24.19 8.98 -7.72
C GLU A 56 23.90 10.18 -8.62
N ASP A 57 24.10 10.03 -9.94
CA ASP A 57 23.75 11.08 -10.90
C ASP A 57 22.23 11.28 -10.92
N LEU A 58 21.44 10.21 -10.92
CA LEU A 58 19.98 10.28 -10.83
C LEU A 58 19.53 10.99 -9.56
N LYS A 59 20.05 10.60 -8.40
CA LYS A 59 19.71 11.24 -7.11
C LYS A 59 20.05 12.73 -7.10
N THR A 60 21.13 13.12 -7.76
CA THR A 60 21.53 14.53 -7.86
C THR A 60 20.54 15.34 -8.69
N VAL A 61 20.13 14.80 -9.84
CA VAL A 61 19.09 15.40 -10.70
C VAL A 61 17.75 15.45 -9.98
N ASP A 62 17.37 14.38 -9.29
CA ASP A 62 16.09 14.29 -8.58
C ASP A 62 16.00 15.32 -7.45
N ARG A 63 17.06 15.49 -6.65
CA ARG A 63 17.10 16.54 -5.60
C ARG A 63 16.88 17.93 -6.19
N TRP A 64 17.51 18.21 -7.33
CA TRP A 64 17.29 19.47 -8.02
C TRP A 64 15.85 19.61 -8.51
N GLN A 65 15.29 18.59 -9.19
CA GLN A 65 13.92 18.61 -9.71
C GLN A 65 12.88 18.78 -8.60
N VAL A 66 13.01 18.05 -7.47
CA VAL A 66 12.12 18.21 -6.30
C VAL A 66 12.21 19.62 -5.74
N SER A 67 13.42 20.23 -5.67
CA SER A 67 13.58 21.62 -5.24
C SER A 67 12.90 22.62 -6.18
N GLN A 68 12.62 22.23 -7.42
CA GLN A 68 11.87 22.99 -8.41
C GLN A 68 10.36 22.69 -8.40
N GLY A 69 9.88 21.85 -7.45
CA GLY A 69 8.47 21.50 -7.32
C GLY A 69 8.02 20.30 -8.16
N ALA A 70 8.94 19.56 -8.77
CA ALA A 70 8.61 18.33 -9.48
C ALA A 70 8.18 17.21 -8.50
N PRO A 71 7.34 16.26 -8.93
CA PRO A 71 6.99 15.08 -8.14
C PRO A 71 8.22 14.26 -7.74
N LEU A 72 8.13 13.60 -6.59
CA LEU A 72 9.21 12.75 -6.08
C LEU A 72 9.42 11.54 -6.97
N LYS A 73 10.60 11.44 -7.58
CA LYS A 73 11.04 10.28 -8.37
C LYS A 73 11.74 9.26 -7.46
N VAL A 74 11.35 8.00 -7.56
CA VAL A 74 11.86 6.92 -6.70
C VAL A 74 12.48 5.75 -7.48
N GLY A 75 12.20 5.65 -8.79
CA GLY A 75 12.68 4.54 -9.59
C GLY A 75 12.73 4.83 -11.08
N VAL A 76 13.38 3.90 -11.79
CA VAL A 76 13.47 3.85 -13.26
C VAL A 76 12.77 2.60 -13.76
N LEU A 77 12.00 2.72 -14.85
CA LEU A 77 11.45 1.58 -15.59
C LEU A 77 12.50 1.08 -16.59
N LEU A 78 12.95 -0.14 -16.43
CA LEU A 78 13.89 -0.83 -17.32
C LEU A 78 13.10 -1.70 -18.30
N PRO A 79 13.01 -1.34 -19.57
CA PRO A 79 12.27 -2.13 -20.55
C PRO A 79 12.81 -3.56 -20.66
N THR A 80 11.90 -4.51 -20.78
CA THR A 80 12.23 -5.93 -20.99
C THR A 80 11.11 -6.61 -21.79
N ASP A 81 11.34 -7.85 -22.19
CA ASP A 81 10.31 -8.69 -22.84
C ASP A 81 10.41 -10.11 -22.30
N LEU A 82 9.90 -10.31 -21.09
CA LEU A 82 9.90 -11.59 -20.40
C LEU A 82 8.47 -12.14 -20.35
N THR A 83 8.32 -13.38 -20.80
CA THR A 83 7.04 -14.08 -20.77
C THR A 83 7.20 -15.45 -20.14
N ILE A 84 6.09 -16.04 -19.71
CA ILE A 84 6.07 -17.44 -19.22
C ILE A 84 6.55 -18.44 -20.30
N ASP A 85 6.57 -18.03 -21.58
CA ASP A 85 6.97 -18.87 -22.70
C ASP A 85 8.43 -18.72 -23.09
N ASN A 86 9.04 -17.52 -22.88
CA ASN A 86 10.40 -17.24 -23.32
C ASN A 86 11.43 -17.18 -22.17
N ALA A 87 10.97 -17.20 -20.92
CA ALA A 87 11.84 -17.12 -19.75
C ALA A 87 11.38 -18.07 -18.65
N GLY A 88 12.27 -18.35 -17.68
CA GLY A 88 11.95 -19.25 -16.58
C GLY A 88 11.98 -20.74 -16.96
N SER A 89 11.54 -21.58 -16.05
CA SER A 89 11.46 -23.03 -16.28
C SER A 89 10.28 -23.66 -15.58
N TRP A 90 9.72 -24.68 -16.22
CA TRP A 90 8.66 -25.53 -15.67
C TRP A 90 9.25 -26.74 -14.95
N ASN A 91 8.69 -27.07 -13.80
CA ASN A 91 9.00 -28.26 -13.05
C ASN A 91 7.70 -29.00 -12.71
N THR A 92 7.74 -30.33 -12.71
CA THR A 92 6.65 -31.17 -12.21
C THR A 92 7.04 -31.69 -10.84
N LEU A 93 6.20 -31.46 -9.86
CA LEU A 93 6.39 -31.90 -8.48
C LEU A 93 6.01 -33.38 -8.30
N PRO A 94 6.43 -34.02 -7.19
CA PRO A 94 6.06 -35.43 -6.92
C PRO A 94 4.56 -35.69 -6.83
N ASP A 95 3.77 -34.67 -6.48
CA ASP A 95 2.31 -34.73 -6.45
C ASP A 95 1.64 -34.47 -7.81
N GLY A 96 2.42 -34.30 -8.88
CA GLY A 96 1.96 -34.05 -10.23
C GLY A 96 1.67 -32.57 -10.56
N LYS A 97 1.75 -31.66 -9.59
CA LYS A 97 1.60 -30.22 -9.84
C LYS A 97 2.72 -29.69 -10.73
N ARG A 98 2.36 -28.78 -11.62
CA ARG A 98 3.33 -28.06 -12.46
C ARG A 98 3.57 -26.67 -11.89
N VAL A 99 4.84 -26.31 -11.74
CA VAL A 99 5.30 -25.03 -11.23
C VAL A 99 6.28 -24.40 -12.21
N TRP A 100 6.00 -23.17 -12.63
CA TRP A 100 6.94 -22.36 -13.41
C TRP A 100 7.62 -21.37 -12.50
N ARG A 101 8.95 -21.17 -12.66
CA ARG A 101 9.70 -20.20 -11.88
C ARG A 101 10.68 -19.42 -12.73
N LEU A 102 10.80 -18.13 -12.39
CA LEU A 102 11.76 -17.19 -12.98
C LEU A 102 12.32 -16.29 -11.87
N GLN A 103 13.64 -16.13 -11.84
CA GLN A 103 14.27 -15.07 -11.05
C GLN A 103 14.62 -13.89 -11.95
N VAL A 104 14.28 -12.68 -11.51
CA VAL A 104 14.66 -11.42 -12.13
C VAL A 104 15.59 -10.69 -11.19
N GLN A 105 16.73 -10.24 -11.72
CA GLN A 105 17.73 -9.49 -10.96
C GLN A 105 18.05 -8.17 -11.66
N ALA A 106 18.05 -7.07 -10.90
CA ALA A 106 18.59 -5.78 -11.30
C ALA A 106 19.54 -5.30 -10.20
N LYS A 107 20.82 -5.45 -10.45
CA LYS A 107 21.90 -5.30 -9.45
C LYS A 107 21.82 -3.95 -8.72
N ASP A 108 22.03 -3.98 -7.40
CA ASP A 108 22.06 -2.81 -6.49
C ASP A 108 20.73 -2.05 -6.37
N ALA A 109 19.61 -2.57 -6.87
CA ALA A 109 18.30 -2.02 -6.60
C ALA A 109 17.93 -2.14 -5.11
N ILE A 110 17.31 -1.11 -4.55
CA ILE A 110 16.72 -1.16 -3.20
C ILE A 110 15.50 -2.08 -3.20
N ALA A 111 14.72 -1.99 -4.29
CA ALA A 111 13.51 -2.76 -4.50
C ALA A 111 13.21 -2.93 -5.98
N LEU A 112 12.44 -3.95 -6.33
CA LEU A 112 11.99 -4.21 -7.69
C LEU A 112 10.46 -4.21 -7.77
N MET A 113 9.95 -3.68 -8.87
CA MET A 113 8.54 -3.71 -9.27
C MET A 113 8.44 -4.38 -10.63
N LEU A 114 7.36 -5.12 -10.89
CA LEU A 114 7.09 -5.68 -12.21
C LEU A 114 5.94 -4.95 -12.88
N SER A 115 6.16 -4.59 -14.14
CA SER A 115 5.18 -4.03 -15.04
C SER A 115 4.80 -5.07 -16.09
N PHE A 116 3.50 -5.35 -16.23
CA PHE A 116 2.97 -6.35 -17.16
C PHE A 116 2.17 -5.66 -18.27
N ARG A 117 2.40 -6.08 -19.52
CA ARG A 117 1.57 -5.70 -20.67
C ARG A 117 0.41 -6.66 -20.94
N ASP A 118 0.52 -7.90 -20.44
CA ASP A 118 -0.55 -8.90 -20.49
C ASP A 118 -0.46 -9.77 -19.22
N PHE A 119 -1.45 -9.64 -18.37
CA PHE A 119 -1.56 -10.34 -17.10
C PHE A 119 -2.87 -11.09 -17.03
N TYR A 120 -2.78 -12.42 -16.98
CA TYR A 120 -3.93 -13.30 -16.85
C TYR A 120 -3.56 -14.59 -16.12
N ILE A 121 -4.24 -14.85 -15.05
CA ILE A 121 -4.14 -16.08 -14.26
C ILE A 121 -5.41 -16.90 -14.50
N PRO A 122 -5.32 -18.14 -15.02
CA PRO A 122 -6.45 -19.04 -15.19
C PRO A 122 -7.14 -19.40 -13.87
N GLU A 123 -8.36 -19.91 -13.95
CA GLU A 123 -9.06 -20.48 -12.80
C GLU A 123 -8.20 -21.60 -12.18
N ASN A 124 -8.09 -21.60 -10.85
CA ASN A 124 -7.22 -22.48 -10.06
C ASN A 124 -5.70 -22.31 -10.23
N GLY A 125 -5.24 -21.42 -11.10
CA GLY A 125 -3.83 -20.99 -11.15
C GLY A 125 -3.51 -20.03 -10.02
N LYS A 126 -2.22 -20.00 -9.59
CA LYS A 126 -1.71 -19.07 -8.56
C LYS A 126 -0.36 -18.53 -8.95
N LEU A 127 -0.21 -17.21 -8.89
CA LEU A 127 1.09 -16.57 -9.06
C LEU A 127 1.52 -15.96 -7.72
N PHE A 128 2.72 -16.30 -7.28
CA PHE A 128 3.43 -15.69 -6.17
C PHE A 128 4.63 -14.91 -6.69
N ILE A 129 4.95 -13.79 -6.05
CA ILE A 129 6.16 -13.02 -6.32
C ILE A 129 6.82 -12.72 -4.97
N TYR A 130 8.10 -13.03 -4.84
CA TYR A 130 8.78 -12.90 -3.55
C TYR A 130 10.26 -12.54 -3.71
N SER A 131 10.81 -11.91 -2.69
CA SER A 131 12.24 -11.60 -2.59
C SER A 131 13.08 -12.89 -2.51
N SER A 132 14.32 -12.85 -2.99
CA SER A 132 15.19 -14.04 -3.00
C SER A 132 15.50 -14.59 -1.60
N ASP A 133 15.45 -13.74 -0.58
CA ASP A 133 15.58 -14.10 0.84
C ASP A 133 14.26 -14.57 1.47
N LYS A 134 13.14 -14.56 0.69
CA LYS A 134 11.79 -14.97 1.09
C LYS A 134 11.18 -14.15 2.22
N THR A 135 11.72 -12.97 2.51
CA THR A 135 11.21 -12.10 3.57
C THR A 135 10.05 -11.21 3.12
N HIS A 136 9.91 -10.98 1.83
CA HIS A 136 8.84 -10.20 1.23
C HIS A 136 8.13 -11.04 0.16
N LEU A 137 6.86 -11.33 0.38
CA LEU A 137 6.01 -12.16 -0.50
C LEU A 137 4.71 -11.43 -0.79
N ILE A 138 4.32 -11.37 -2.06
CA ILE A 138 3.01 -10.90 -2.53
C ILE A 138 2.32 -11.99 -3.36
N GLY A 139 0.99 -11.97 -3.37
CA GLY A 139 0.16 -13.03 -3.97
C GLY A 139 -0.41 -13.93 -2.84
N ALA A 140 -1.07 -15.08 -3.10
CA ALA A 140 -1.30 -15.56 -4.49
C ALA A 140 -2.16 -14.57 -5.29
N PHE A 141 -1.71 -14.23 -6.48
CA PHE A 141 -2.58 -13.64 -7.48
C PHE A 141 -3.32 -14.77 -8.19
N THR A 142 -4.62 -14.63 -8.35
CA THR A 142 -5.50 -15.65 -8.94
C THR A 142 -6.33 -15.05 -10.09
N HIS A 143 -7.27 -15.80 -10.64
CA HIS A 143 -8.19 -15.28 -11.65
C HIS A 143 -9.00 -14.05 -11.15
N HIS A 144 -9.18 -13.91 -9.83
CA HIS A 144 -9.81 -12.73 -9.21
C HIS A 144 -8.95 -11.45 -9.32
N THR A 145 -7.65 -11.61 -9.53
CA THR A 145 -6.72 -10.47 -9.68
C THR A 145 -6.70 -9.94 -11.12
N ASN A 146 -7.19 -10.69 -12.10
CA ASN A 146 -7.08 -10.35 -13.51
C ASN A 146 -7.67 -8.97 -13.82
N PRO A 147 -6.86 -7.97 -14.22
CA PRO A 147 -7.38 -6.66 -14.56
C PRO A 147 -8.13 -6.70 -15.90
N PRO A 148 -9.26 -5.98 -16.02
CA PRO A 148 -10.01 -5.91 -17.29
C PRO A 148 -9.16 -5.41 -18.47
N THR A 149 -8.17 -4.58 -18.18
CA THR A 149 -7.25 -3.98 -19.15
C THR A 149 -6.10 -4.90 -19.54
N LYS A 150 -5.90 -6.02 -18.83
CA LYS A 150 -4.75 -6.94 -18.91
C LYS A 150 -3.41 -6.32 -18.51
N GLU A 151 -3.34 -5.02 -18.36
CA GLU A 151 -2.16 -4.29 -17.89
C GLU A 151 -2.15 -4.24 -16.37
N TYR A 152 -0.99 -4.49 -15.78
CA TYR A 152 -0.83 -4.62 -14.35
C TYR A 152 0.54 -4.15 -13.89
N ALA A 153 0.67 -3.68 -12.67
CA ALA A 153 1.94 -3.51 -12.00
C ALA A 153 1.86 -4.02 -10.57
N THR A 154 2.95 -4.60 -10.10
CA THR A 154 3.07 -4.97 -8.68
C THR A 154 3.41 -3.75 -7.83
N GLU A 155 3.28 -3.88 -6.54
CA GLU A 155 4.02 -3.05 -5.60
C GLU A 155 5.53 -3.33 -5.69
N PHE A 156 6.35 -2.48 -5.04
CA PHE A 156 7.77 -2.75 -4.90
C PHE A 156 8.04 -3.88 -3.90
N LEU A 157 8.90 -4.82 -4.28
CA LEU A 157 9.43 -5.85 -3.40
C LEU A 157 10.89 -5.55 -3.06
N ALA A 158 11.25 -5.71 -1.79
CA ALA A 158 12.59 -5.41 -1.28
C ALA A 158 13.69 -6.23 -1.96
N GLY A 159 14.82 -5.57 -2.19
CA GLY A 159 16.05 -6.18 -2.72
C GLY A 159 16.19 -6.08 -4.23
N ASP A 160 17.31 -6.57 -4.71
CA ASP A 160 17.75 -6.53 -6.10
C ASP A 160 17.40 -7.81 -6.89
N LYS A 161 16.72 -8.77 -6.23
CA LYS A 161 16.31 -10.07 -6.79
C LYS A 161 14.92 -10.43 -6.34
N ILE A 162 14.06 -10.75 -7.28
CA ILE A 162 12.71 -11.27 -7.03
C ILE A 162 12.49 -12.55 -7.82
N ILE A 163 11.64 -13.41 -7.28
CA ILE A 163 11.27 -14.69 -7.88
C ILE A 163 9.78 -14.68 -8.16
N LEU A 164 9.43 -15.02 -9.39
CA LEU A 164 8.06 -15.34 -9.79
C LEU A 164 7.88 -16.84 -9.71
N GLU A 165 6.79 -17.28 -9.10
CA GLU A 165 6.40 -18.68 -9.04
C GLU A 165 4.93 -18.83 -9.42
N TYR A 166 4.67 -19.44 -10.57
CA TYR A 166 3.32 -19.76 -11.03
C TYR A 166 3.03 -21.22 -10.80
N GLU A 167 1.96 -21.50 -10.08
CA GLU A 167 1.43 -22.85 -9.82
C GLU A 167 0.24 -23.10 -10.74
N ALA A 168 0.37 -24.06 -11.65
CA ALA A 168 -0.71 -24.44 -12.55
C ALA A 168 -1.83 -25.20 -11.80
N GLY A 169 -3.08 -24.92 -12.15
CA GLY A 169 -4.22 -25.70 -11.68
C GLY A 169 -4.22 -27.13 -12.21
N ILE A 170 -4.83 -28.06 -11.46
CA ILE A 170 -4.86 -29.49 -11.82
C ILE A 170 -5.57 -29.74 -13.15
N SER A 171 -6.52 -28.91 -13.53
CA SER A 171 -7.32 -29.02 -14.77
C SER A 171 -7.29 -27.71 -15.54
N GLU A 172 -6.10 -27.15 -15.75
CA GLU A 172 -5.94 -25.88 -16.43
C GLU A 172 -6.20 -26.04 -17.92
N ASN A 173 -7.33 -25.49 -18.38
CA ASN A 173 -7.74 -25.52 -19.79
C ASN A 173 -7.28 -24.29 -20.57
N GLU A 174 -6.81 -23.26 -19.85
CA GLU A 174 -6.37 -21.99 -20.42
C GLU A 174 -4.89 -21.74 -20.08
N HIS A 175 -4.17 -21.15 -21.03
CA HIS A 175 -2.77 -20.81 -20.82
C HIS A 175 -2.64 -19.50 -20.03
N PRO A 176 -1.81 -19.44 -18.94
CA PRO A 176 -1.56 -18.21 -18.22
C PRO A 176 -0.82 -17.20 -19.11
N ARG A 177 -1.16 -15.92 -18.97
CA ARG A 177 -0.43 -14.84 -19.67
C ARG A 177 0.30 -14.00 -18.63
N ILE A 178 1.60 -14.19 -18.56
CA ILE A 178 2.51 -13.46 -17.67
C ILE A 178 3.55 -12.84 -18.59
N ALA A 179 3.29 -11.60 -19.04
CA ALA A 179 4.15 -10.89 -19.99
C ALA A 179 4.62 -9.56 -19.37
N ILE A 180 5.88 -9.53 -18.92
CA ILE A 180 6.52 -8.39 -18.28
C ILE A 180 7.12 -7.50 -19.35
N ASP A 181 6.74 -6.22 -19.39
CA ASP A 181 7.24 -5.22 -20.33
C ASP A 181 8.31 -4.28 -19.73
N ALA A 182 8.37 -4.19 -18.40
CA ALA A 182 9.43 -3.46 -17.73
C ALA A 182 9.65 -3.97 -16.29
N VAL A 183 10.86 -3.77 -15.80
CA VAL A 183 11.22 -3.95 -14.39
C VAL A 183 11.47 -2.58 -13.79
N GLY A 184 10.73 -2.23 -12.74
CA GLY A 184 10.95 -1.02 -11.96
C GLY A 184 12.16 -1.21 -11.05
N TYR A 185 13.17 -0.39 -11.25
CA TYR A 185 14.39 -0.31 -10.46
C TYR A 185 14.23 0.81 -9.43
N GLY A 186 13.96 0.46 -8.20
CA GLY A 186 13.87 1.39 -7.08
C GLY A 186 15.25 1.74 -6.53
N TYR A 187 15.55 3.04 -6.42
CA TYR A 187 16.88 3.52 -6.00
C TYR A 187 16.85 4.63 -4.94
N ASN A 188 15.69 5.19 -4.66
CA ASN A 188 15.57 6.39 -3.81
C ASN A 188 14.25 6.39 -3.04
N HIS A 189 14.26 6.86 -1.79
CA HIS A 189 13.07 7.09 -0.97
C HIS A 189 12.01 5.97 -1.01
N LEU A 190 12.45 4.71 -1.05
CA LEU A 190 11.56 3.57 -0.98
C LEU A 190 11.70 2.91 0.39
N HIS A 191 10.64 3.04 1.18
CA HIS A 191 10.47 2.20 2.34
C HIS A 191 9.81 0.90 1.90
N VAL A 192 10.64 -0.07 1.53
CA VAL A 192 10.15 -1.40 1.20
C VAL A 192 10.39 -2.24 2.42
N SER A 193 9.35 -2.45 3.19
CA SER A 193 9.44 -3.34 4.33
C SER A 193 9.79 -4.75 3.86
N ARG A 194 10.93 -5.23 4.31
CA ARG A 194 11.31 -6.64 4.11
C ARG A 194 10.45 -7.55 4.97
N THR A 195 9.98 -7.02 6.09
CA THR A 195 9.01 -7.66 6.99
C THR A 195 8.23 -6.54 7.69
N MET A 196 7.02 -6.80 8.17
CA MET A 196 6.25 -5.86 9.01
C MET A 196 6.95 -5.53 10.34
N ALA A 197 8.14 -6.02 10.56
CA ALA A 197 8.99 -5.74 11.71
C ALA A 197 10.24 -4.93 11.31
N ASP A 198 10.26 -4.35 10.12
CA ASP A 198 11.29 -3.41 9.74
C ASP A 198 11.10 -2.14 10.57
N THR A 199 11.87 -2.05 11.65
CA THR A 199 11.86 -0.95 12.60
C THR A 199 13.02 -0.05 12.27
N GLY A 200 12.79 1.05 11.62
CA GLY A 200 13.81 2.04 11.32
C GLY A 200 13.20 3.42 11.13
N PRO A 201 14.01 4.48 11.23
CA PRO A 201 13.54 5.80 10.81
C PRO A 201 13.10 5.69 9.36
N GLY A 202 11.92 6.23 9.06
CA GLY A 202 11.40 6.30 7.70
C GLY A 202 12.30 7.12 6.77
N THR A 203 11.89 7.24 5.53
CA THR A 203 12.61 8.03 4.52
C THR A 203 12.37 9.54 4.66
N SER A 204 11.39 9.94 5.44
CA SER A 204 11.05 11.35 5.71
C SER A 204 11.95 11.98 6.78
N GLY A 205 11.97 13.30 6.82
CA GLY A 205 12.76 14.06 7.79
C GLY A 205 12.36 13.77 9.24
N SER A 206 13.31 13.95 10.15
CA SER A 206 13.15 13.60 11.58
C SER A 206 12.11 14.45 12.33
N CYS A 207 11.63 15.53 11.73
CA CYS A 207 10.59 16.39 12.31
C CYS A 207 9.16 15.87 12.07
N MET A 208 9.02 14.82 11.24
CA MET A 208 7.71 14.27 10.87
C MET A 208 7.06 13.50 12.01
N VAL A 209 5.74 13.62 12.10
CA VAL A 209 4.91 12.99 13.13
C VAL A 209 4.12 11.84 12.52
N ASN A 210 4.24 10.64 13.10
CA ASN A 210 3.46 9.48 12.65
C ASN A 210 1.97 9.69 12.93
N ILE A 211 1.12 9.19 12.02
CA ILE A 211 -0.34 9.33 12.14
C ILE A 211 -0.91 8.68 13.42
N ASN A 212 -0.21 7.77 14.05
CA ASN A 212 -0.60 7.09 15.28
C ASN A 212 0.04 7.68 16.55
N CYS A 213 0.58 8.91 16.46
CA CYS A 213 0.89 9.76 17.62
C CYS A 213 -0.39 10.45 18.15
N GLU A 214 -0.29 11.14 19.29
CA GLU A 214 -1.38 11.89 19.91
C GLU A 214 -2.10 12.82 18.92
N GLU A 215 -1.35 13.48 18.02
CA GLU A 215 -1.87 14.37 16.99
C GLU A 215 -2.87 13.68 16.04
N GLY A 216 -2.71 12.38 15.85
CA GLY A 216 -3.55 11.57 14.98
C GLY A 216 -4.72 10.86 15.67
N GLU A 217 -4.83 10.89 17.01
CA GLU A 217 -5.90 10.17 17.73
C GLU A 217 -7.31 10.55 17.27
N ALA A 218 -7.53 11.83 17.02
CA ALA A 218 -8.82 12.31 16.53
C ALA A 218 -9.08 11.99 15.04
N TRP A 219 -8.08 11.53 14.28
CA TRP A 219 -8.11 11.37 12.82
C TRP A 219 -8.08 9.92 12.34
N GLN A 220 -8.33 8.97 13.24
CA GLN A 220 -8.26 7.54 12.96
C GLN A 220 -9.29 7.04 11.95
N THR A 221 -10.34 7.80 11.70
CA THR A 221 -11.35 7.52 10.66
C THR A 221 -10.89 8.05 9.30
N GLU A 222 -10.52 9.32 9.24
CA GLU A 222 -10.19 10.05 8.00
C GLU A 222 -8.93 9.50 7.34
N LYS A 223 -7.93 9.07 8.13
CA LYS A 223 -6.70 8.46 7.62
C LYS A 223 -6.95 7.22 6.75
N ASN A 224 -8.02 6.47 7.03
CA ASN A 224 -8.35 5.23 6.31
C ASN A 224 -8.76 5.47 4.85
N GLY A 225 -8.97 6.72 4.46
CA GLY A 225 -9.18 7.09 3.07
C GLY A 225 -7.97 7.74 2.41
N VAL A 226 -6.87 7.98 3.15
CA VAL A 226 -5.64 8.55 2.58
C VAL A 226 -4.76 7.42 2.03
N CYS A 227 -4.14 7.65 0.88
CA CYS A 227 -3.28 6.66 0.24
C CYS A 227 -1.99 7.28 -0.29
N GLN A 228 -0.93 6.49 -0.30
CA GLN A 228 0.24 6.74 -1.13
C GLN A 228 -0.06 6.27 -2.55
N MET A 229 0.48 6.95 -3.54
CA MET A 229 0.34 6.62 -4.95
C MET A 229 1.71 6.37 -5.57
N THR A 230 1.92 5.23 -6.21
CA THR A 230 3.08 4.93 -7.05
C THR A 230 2.68 5.03 -8.52
N LEU A 231 3.38 5.89 -9.26
CA LEU A 231 2.99 6.37 -10.59
C LEU A 231 4.09 6.05 -11.62
N PRO A 232 4.03 4.91 -12.32
CA PRO A 232 4.92 4.63 -13.46
C PRO A 232 4.52 5.49 -14.67
N ILE A 233 5.36 6.46 -15.02
CA ILE A 233 5.13 7.41 -16.13
C ILE A 233 6.39 7.52 -16.98
N GLY A 234 6.29 7.26 -18.28
CA GLY A 234 7.45 7.22 -19.16
C GLY A 234 8.48 6.18 -18.69
N ASN A 235 9.70 6.63 -18.46
CA ASN A 235 10.80 5.78 -17.99
C ASN A 235 11.02 5.86 -16.47
N TYR A 236 10.14 6.51 -15.72
CA TYR A 236 10.33 6.75 -14.30
C TYR A 236 9.13 6.33 -13.46
N ILE A 237 9.39 6.21 -12.16
CA ILE A 237 8.36 5.90 -11.17
C ILE A 237 8.35 7.03 -10.15
N TYR A 238 7.17 7.63 -9.95
CA TYR A 238 6.96 8.75 -9.05
C TYR A 238 6.09 8.36 -7.87
N ILE A 239 6.16 9.14 -6.79
CA ILE A 239 5.28 9.01 -5.62
C ILE A 239 4.54 10.32 -5.40
N CYS A 240 3.25 10.19 -5.11
CA CYS A 240 2.36 11.23 -4.62
C CYS A 240 1.45 10.67 -3.52
N SER A 241 0.63 11.52 -2.95
CA SER A 241 -0.43 11.19 -2.00
C SER A 241 -1.80 11.50 -2.59
N GLY A 242 -2.84 10.86 -2.09
CA GLY A 242 -4.21 11.13 -2.48
C GLY A 242 -5.20 10.76 -1.37
N ALA A 243 -6.47 11.03 -1.60
CA ALA A 243 -7.53 10.66 -0.69
C ALA A 243 -8.78 10.15 -1.41
N LEU A 244 -9.30 9.04 -0.94
CA LEU A 244 -10.60 8.52 -1.32
C LEU A 244 -11.70 9.49 -0.84
N VAL A 245 -12.59 9.89 -1.74
CA VAL A 245 -13.63 10.89 -1.44
C VAL A 245 -15.03 10.37 -1.76
N ASN A 246 -15.99 10.76 -0.91
CA ASN A 246 -17.41 10.50 -1.09
C ASN A 246 -18.01 11.43 -2.16
N ASN A 247 -19.15 11.03 -2.72
CA ASN A 247 -19.96 11.86 -3.62
C ASN A 247 -21.40 11.93 -3.11
N THR A 248 -22.20 12.89 -3.61
CA THR A 248 -23.57 13.13 -3.13
C THR A 248 -24.57 12.03 -3.48
N ALA A 249 -24.24 11.14 -4.44
CA ALA A 249 -25.04 9.95 -4.71
C ALA A 249 -24.78 8.83 -3.69
N GLU A 250 -23.67 8.93 -2.92
CA GLU A 250 -23.23 7.94 -1.93
C GLU A 250 -23.14 6.50 -2.50
N ASP A 251 -22.78 6.42 -3.80
CA ASP A 251 -22.76 5.19 -4.60
C ASP A 251 -21.45 4.39 -4.50
N LEU A 252 -20.55 4.82 -3.60
CA LEU A 252 -19.26 4.19 -3.32
C LEU A 252 -18.31 4.10 -4.54
N LYS A 253 -18.49 4.96 -5.53
CA LYS A 253 -17.50 5.09 -6.58
C LYS A 253 -16.16 5.52 -5.98
N PRO A 254 -15.08 4.76 -6.25
CA PRO A 254 -13.81 5.00 -5.59
C PRO A 254 -13.03 6.14 -6.26
N TYR A 255 -13.48 7.35 -6.05
CA TYR A 255 -12.81 8.56 -6.49
C TYR A 255 -11.62 8.88 -5.60
N ILE A 256 -10.44 9.06 -6.19
CA ILE A 256 -9.24 9.55 -5.52
C ILE A 256 -8.99 10.99 -5.92
N LEU A 257 -9.00 11.87 -4.94
CA LEU A 257 -8.64 13.28 -5.06
C LEU A 257 -7.14 13.44 -4.80
N SER A 258 -6.44 14.14 -5.69
CA SER A 258 -4.99 14.37 -5.62
C SER A 258 -4.62 15.69 -6.31
N ALA A 259 -3.34 15.88 -6.67
CA ALA A 259 -2.85 17.04 -7.38
C ALA A 259 -2.53 16.73 -8.86
N PHE A 260 -2.85 17.67 -9.75
CA PHE A 260 -2.66 17.46 -11.18
C PHE A 260 -1.19 17.40 -11.58
N HIS A 261 -0.30 18.16 -10.91
CA HIS A 261 1.14 18.13 -11.18
C HIS A 261 1.76 16.74 -10.97
N CYS A 262 1.12 15.82 -10.23
CA CYS A 262 1.57 14.44 -10.10
C CYS A 262 1.59 13.68 -11.43
N ILE A 263 0.79 14.14 -12.39
CA ILE A 263 0.66 13.54 -13.74
C ILE A 263 0.92 14.55 -14.87
N ASP A 264 1.15 15.82 -14.56
CA ASP A 264 1.44 16.88 -15.52
C ASP A 264 2.95 17.01 -15.70
N LEU A 265 3.51 16.05 -16.43
CA LEU A 265 4.92 15.96 -16.75
C LEU A 265 5.13 16.27 -18.24
N ASP A 266 6.38 16.54 -18.64
CA ASP A 266 6.74 16.73 -20.05
C ASP A 266 6.42 15.50 -20.93
N ILE A 267 6.07 14.39 -20.32
CA ILE A 267 5.69 13.15 -20.99
C ILE A 267 4.18 12.92 -20.82
N PRO A 268 3.41 12.77 -21.90
CA PRO A 268 1.98 12.51 -21.81
C PRO A 268 1.66 11.23 -21.03
N VAL A 269 0.79 11.33 -20.04
CA VAL A 269 0.26 10.18 -19.32
C VAL A 269 -0.79 9.47 -20.18
N THR A 270 -0.56 8.21 -20.45
CA THR A 270 -1.43 7.35 -21.25
C THR A 270 -2.37 6.51 -20.36
N GLU A 271 -3.42 5.94 -20.92
CA GLU A 271 -4.25 4.96 -20.21
C GLU A 271 -3.43 3.76 -19.72
N LYS A 272 -2.40 3.35 -20.46
CA LYS A 272 -1.47 2.28 -20.03
C LYS A 272 -0.72 2.64 -18.76
N ASN A 273 -0.31 3.90 -18.61
CA ASN A 273 0.29 4.36 -17.37
C ASN A 273 -0.71 4.31 -16.21
N LEU A 274 -1.93 4.85 -16.42
CA LEU A 274 -2.99 4.89 -15.43
C LEU A 274 -3.41 3.48 -14.96
N ASN A 275 -3.42 2.48 -15.85
CA ASN A 275 -3.72 1.10 -15.51
C ASN A 275 -2.67 0.44 -14.61
N LYS A 276 -1.50 1.05 -14.47
CA LYS A 276 -0.36 0.57 -13.66
C LYS A 276 -0.11 1.41 -12.40
N TYR A 277 -0.93 2.44 -12.14
CA TYR A 277 -0.84 3.21 -10.89
C TYR A 277 -1.26 2.34 -9.72
N THR A 278 -0.47 2.36 -8.64
CA THR A 278 -0.76 1.58 -7.43
C THR A 278 -1.03 2.51 -6.25
N PHE A 279 -2.12 2.24 -5.55
CA PHE A 279 -2.62 3.00 -4.41
C PHE A 279 -2.48 2.16 -3.16
N TYR A 280 -1.75 2.67 -2.14
CA TYR A 280 -1.47 1.99 -0.89
C TYR A 280 -2.29 2.61 0.22
N PHE A 281 -3.25 1.86 0.76
CA PHE A 281 -4.06 2.22 1.92
C PHE A 281 -3.47 1.62 3.19
N HIS A 282 -3.60 2.30 4.32
CA HIS A 282 -3.05 1.87 5.63
C HIS A 282 -1.53 1.68 5.63
N PHE A 283 -0.82 2.38 4.77
CA PHE A 283 0.63 2.34 4.74
C PHE A 283 1.19 3.24 5.86
N GLU A 284 1.25 2.68 7.08
CA GLU A 284 1.53 3.42 8.31
C GLU A 284 2.24 2.55 9.35
N HIS A 285 2.90 3.18 10.32
CA HIS A 285 3.32 2.51 11.55
C HIS A 285 2.12 2.23 12.46
N THR A 286 2.16 1.13 13.24
CA THR A 286 1.10 0.79 14.20
C THR A 286 1.12 1.66 15.45
N GLY A 287 2.21 2.38 15.71
CA GLY A 287 2.41 3.25 16.85
C GLY A 287 3.03 4.59 16.50
N CYS A 288 3.30 5.42 17.49
CA CYS A 288 3.90 6.74 17.31
C CYS A 288 5.38 6.66 16.91
N GLU A 289 6.12 5.74 17.49
CA GLU A 289 7.56 5.63 17.29
C GLU A 289 7.90 5.03 15.92
N ASN A 290 8.98 5.51 15.29
CA ASN A 290 9.48 4.98 14.02
C ASN A 290 10.01 3.54 14.10
N ASN A 291 10.18 3.00 15.30
CA ASN A 291 10.52 1.61 15.55
C ASN A 291 9.30 0.72 15.86
N SER A 292 8.09 1.25 15.78
CA SER A 292 6.88 0.44 15.87
C SER A 292 6.68 -0.39 14.60
N SER A 293 5.92 -1.48 14.73
CA SER A 293 5.58 -2.34 13.60
C SER A 293 4.85 -1.56 12.52
N ILE A 294 4.86 -2.12 11.31
CA ILE A 294 4.11 -1.58 10.19
C ILE A 294 2.72 -2.21 10.16
N ALA A 295 1.70 -1.41 9.91
CA ALA A 295 0.35 -1.90 9.71
C ALA A 295 0.25 -2.76 8.44
N SER A 296 -0.69 -3.70 8.41
CA SER A 296 -1.04 -4.42 7.19
C SER A 296 -1.65 -3.46 6.17
N TYR A 297 -0.85 -2.97 5.24
CA TYR A 297 -1.35 -2.14 4.17
C TYR A 297 -2.07 -2.95 3.08
N ARG A 298 -2.83 -2.27 2.24
CA ARG A 298 -3.61 -2.84 1.14
C ARG A 298 -3.34 -2.05 -0.13
N THR A 299 -3.21 -2.75 -1.26
CA THR A 299 -2.95 -2.11 -2.55
C THR A 299 -4.09 -2.32 -3.55
N ILE A 300 -4.32 -1.32 -4.39
CA ILE A 300 -5.19 -1.40 -5.56
C ILE A 300 -4.42 -0.84 -6.74
N THR A 301 -4.46 -1.52 -7.88
CA THR A 301 -3.79 -1.07 -9.10
C THR A 301 -4.80 -0.73 -10.19
N GLY A 302 -4.54 0.38 -10.88
CA GLY A 302 -5.28 0.84 -12.03
C GLY A 302 -6.36 1.85 -11.73
N CYS A 303 -6.37 2.92 -12.54
CA CYS A 303 -7.37 3.98 -12.47
C CYS A 303 -7.62 4.61 -13.84
N LYS A 304 -8.58 5.52 -13.88
CA LYS A 304 -8.87 6.45 -14.98
C LYS A 304 -8.72 7.88 -14.49
N LYS A 305 -8.18 8.76 -15.31
CA LYS A 305 -8.26 10.20 -15.07
C LYS A 305 -9.67 10.67 -15.41
N ILE A 306 -10.35 11.27 -14.44
CA ILE A 306 -11.72 11.76 -14.59
C ILE A 306 -11.73 13.26 -14.83
N ALA A 307 -11.03 14.03 -13.98
CA ALA A 307 -10.90 15.46 -14.16
C ALA A 307 -9.49 15.92 -13.73
N GLY A 308 -9.00 16.97 -14.38
CA GLY A 308 -7.73 17.59 -14.08
C GLY A 308 -7.77 19.09 -14.29
N ILE A 309 -7.36 19.86 -13.30
CA ILE A 309 -7.21 21.30 -13.33
C ILE A 309 -5.71 21.60 -13.22
N PRO A 310 -5.07 22.19 -14.23
CA PRO A 310 -3.64 22.41 -14.18
C PRO A 310 -3.23 23.35 -13.05
N LEU A 311 -1.96 23.29 -12.66
CA LEU A 311 -1.39 24.20 -11.70
C LEU A 311 -1.24 25.60 -12.32
N ASP A 312 -0.72 25.67 -13.55
CA ASP A 312 -0.61 26.93 -14.28
C ASP A 312 -1.98 27.44 -14.71
N GLY A 313 -2.34 28.63 -14.28
CA GLY A 313 -3.66 29.24 -14.51
C GLY A 313 -4.82 28.58 -13.78
N GLY A 314 -4.57 27.56 -12.95
CA GLY A 314 -5.57 26.78 -12.25
C GLY A 314 -5.30 26.61 -10.76
N SER A 315 -5.74 25.49 -10.21
CA SER A 315 -5.66 25.16 -8.78
C SER A 315 -5.02 23.80 -8.49
N ASP A 316 -4.47 23.14 -9.51
CA ASP A 316 -3.77 21.88 -9.35
C ASP A 316 -4.63 20.70 -8.86
N GLY A 317 -5.87 20.63 -9.28
CA GLY A 317 -6.78 19.56 -8.85
C GLY A 317 -6.74 18.34 -9.77
N LEU A 318 -6.73 17.14 -9.21
CA LEU A 318 -6.82 15.87 -9.93
C LEU A 318 -7.88 14.97 -9.31
N LEU A 319 -8.77 14.43 -10.14
CA LEU A 319 -9.72 13.40 -9.75
C LEU A 319 -9.49 12.14 -10.59
N LEU A 320 -9.18 11.05 -9.93
CA LEU A 320 -9.04 9.72 -10.51
C LEU A 320 -10.22 8.84 -10.07
N LEU A 321 -10.55 7.84 -10.88
CA LEU A 321 -11.50 6.79 -10.54
C LEU A 321 -10.75 5.45 -10.61
N LEU A 322 -10.69 4.71 -9.52
CA LEU A 322 -10.08 3.38 -9.52
C LEU A 322 -10.86 2.45 -10.46
N ASN A 323 -10.13 1.56 -11.13
CA ASN A 323 -10.73 0.60 -12.09
C ASN A 323 -11.59 -0.47 -11.39
N GLN A 324 -11.50 -0.57 -10.07
CA GLN A 324 -12.13 -1.60 -9.25
C GLN A 324 -12.78 -0.97 -8.03
N THR A 325 -13.82 -1.61 -7.50
CA THR A 325 -14.39 -1.28 -6.19
C THR A 325 -13.40 -1.66 -5.09
N ILE A 326 -13.37 -0.86 -4.02
CA ILE A 326 -12.53 -1.18 -2.87
C ILE A 326 -13.20 -2.29 -2.05
N PRO A 327 -12.51 -3.41 -1.77
CA PRO A 327 -13.07 -4.47 -0.93
C PRO A 327 -13.44 -3.97 0.47
N GLU A 328 -14.55 -4.45 1.02
CA GLU A 328 -15.00 -4.04 2.35
C GLU A 328 -13.95 -4.27 3.45
N HIS A 329 -13.19 -5.38 3.36
CA HIS A 329 -12.15 -5.71 4.34
C HIS A 329 -10.95 -4.77 4.32
N TYR A 330 -10.84 -3.86 3.31
CA TYR A 330 -9.85 -2.78 3.34
C TYR A 330 -10.20 -1.71 4.37
N ASN A 331 -11.45 -1.66 4.85
CA ASN A 331 -11.95 -0.64 5.77
C ASN A 331 -11.61 0.78 5.31
N ALA A 332 -11.63 0.99 3.99
CA ALA A 332 -11.35 2.29 3.41
C ALA A 332 -12.49 3.28 3.68
N TYR A 333 -12.14 4.49 4.06
CA TYR A 333 -13.09 5.55 4.36
C TYR A 333 -13.20 6.53 3.19
N TYR A 334 -14.38 6.70 2.68
CA TYR A 334 -14.72 7.70 1.67
C TYR A 334 -14.82 9.04 2.38
N ASN A 335 -13.77 9.83 2.34
CA ASN A 335 -13.67 11.09 3.07
C ASN A 335 -14.74 12.10 2.66
N GLY A 336 -15.27 12.81 3.64
CA GLY A 336 -16.12 13.95 3.44
C GLY A 336 -15.34 15.16 2.93
N TRP A 337 -16.05 16.13 2.40
CA TRP A 337 -15.46 17.33 1.83
C TRP A 337 -16.29 18.58 2.11
N ASP A 338 -15.63 19.73 2.10
CA ASP A 338 -16.20 21.06 2.15
C ASP A 338 -15.67 21.89 0.97
N ARG A 339 -16.53 22.16 0.01
CA ARG A 339 -16.22 22.97 -1.16
C ARG A 339 -16.59 24.45 -0.98
N SER A 340 -16.95 24.88 0.20
CA SER A 340 -17.14 26.30 0.47
C SER A 340 -15.82 27.05 0.36
N ASN A 341 -15.86 28.33 0.02
CA ASN A 341 -14.65 29.18 0.02
C ASN A 341 -14.38 29.75 1.42
N THR A 342 -14.79 29.04 2.47
CA THR A 342 -14.58 29.44 3.86
C THR A 342 -13.26 28.90 4.37
N ALA A 343 -12.43 29.74 4.93
CA ALA A 343 -11.13 29.36 5.44
C ALA A 343 -11.24 28.45 6.67
N ALA A 344 -10.54 27.32 6.66
CA ALA A 344 -10.44 26.44 7.81
C ALA A 344 -9.76 27.17 8.98
N GLN A 345 -10.31 27.05 10.18
CA GLN A 345 -9.79 27.70 11.39
C GLN A 345 -8.60 26.92 11.97
N SER A 346 -8.64 25.61 11.82
CA SER A 346 -7.61 24.64 12.21
C SER A 346 -7.81 23.33 11.43
N GLY A 347 -6.88 22.40 11.52
CA GLY A 347 -7.00 21.10 10.90
C GLY A 347 -5.67 20.40 10.73
N VAL A 348 -5.61 19.47 9.77
CA VAL A 348 -4.42 18.67 9.50
C VAL A 348 -4.22 18.41 8.01
N GLY A 349 -2.96 18.19 7.63
CA GLY A 349 -2.60 17.45 6.42
C GLY A 349 -2.24 16.01 6.79
N ILE A 350 -2.77 15.02 6.09
CA ILE A 350 -2.39 13.61 6.24
C ILE A 350 -1.76 13.17 4.93
N HIS A 351 -0.50 12.69 4.96
CA HIS A 351 0.31 12.56 3.76
C HIS A 351 1.41 11.49 3.87
N HIS A 352 2.10 11.21 2.75
CA HIS A 352 3.23 10.30 2.64
C HIS A 352 4.50 11.05 2.19
N PRO A 353 5.15 11.81 3.09
CA PRO A 353 6.34 12.59 2.76
C PRO A 353 7.50 11.67 2.43
N SER A 354 8.28 11.99 1.40
CA SER A 354 9.43 11.20 0.93
C SER A 354 9.11 9.72 0.66
N GLY A 355 7.86 9.40 0.33
CA GLY A 355 7.41 8.01 0.14
C GLY A 355 7.36 7.20 1.43
N ASP A 356 7.41 7.85 2.59
CA ASP A 356 7.39 7.23 3.91
C ASP A 356 5.98 6.78 4.32
N TYR A 357 5.92 6.09 5.45
CA TYR A 357 4.69 5.76 6.15
C TYR A 357 3.90 7.03 6.46
N MET A 358 2.58 6.87 6.59
CA MET A 358 1.64 7.97 6.77
C MET A 358 2.01 8.87 7.94
N LYS A 359 2.07 10.17 7.68
CA LYS A 359 2.37 11.24 8.63
C LYS A 359 1.20 12.22 8.74
N ILE A 360 1.22 12.98 9.82
CA ILE A 360 0.24 14.03 10.12
C ILE A 360 0.96 15.35 10.42
N SER A 361 0.47 16.43 9.80
CA SER A 361 0.94 17.81 10.03
C SER A 361 -0.23 18.65 10.51
N THR A 362 -0.11 19.29 11.67
CA THR A 362 -1.21 20.01 12.33
C THR A 362 -1.07 21.52 12.16
N PHE A 363 -2.19 22.20 11.90
CA PHE A 363 -2.26 23.68 11.93
C PHE A 363 -3.41 24.14 12.82
N ASN A 364 -3.17 25.24 13.57
CA ASN A 364 -4.15 25.86 14.48
C ASN A 364 -4.40 27.33 14.18
N LYS A 365 -3.84 27.86 13.11
CA LYS A 365 -4.08 29.20 12.60
C LYS A 365 -4.95 29.14 11.36
N VAL A 366 -5.82 30.13 11.21
CA VAL A 366 -6.73 30.24 10.06
C VAL A 366 -5.97 30.13 8.74
N ALA A 367 -6.40 29.23 7.89
CA ALA A 367 -5.88 29.10 6.53
C ALA A 367 -6.09 30.40 5.76
N ARG A 368 -5.11 30.81 4.97
CA ARG A 368 -5.16 32.06 4.21
C ARG A 368 -5.42 31.78 2.74
N THR A 369 -6.28 32.54 2.12
CA THR A 369 -6.41 32.55 0.66
C THR A 369 -5.10 33.01 0.02
N SER A 370 -4.64 32.29 -0.98
CA SER A 370 -3.38 32.50 -1.66
C SER A 370 -3.49 32.22 -3.15
N THR A 371 -2.46 32.67 -3.87
CA THR A 371 -2.19 32.29 -5.25
C THR A 371 -0.87 31.53 -5.27
N TRP A 372 -0.82 30.42 -5.98
CA TRP A 372 0.45 29.69 -6.19
C TRP A 372 1.40 30.49 -7.06
N TYR A 373 2.66 30.51 -6.67
CA TYR A 373 3.75 31.04 -7.46
C TYR A 373 4.87 29.99 -7.47
N GLY A 374 5.04 29.34 -8.59
CA GLY A 374 6.10 28.38 -8.85
C GLY A 374 7.30 28.99 -9.53
N ILE A 375 8.22 28.15 -9.95
CA ILE A 375 9.40 28.46 -10.75
C ILE A 375 8.96 28.58 -12.22
N ASP A 376 9.80 29.15 -13.07
CA ASP A 376 9.57 29.29 -14.52
C ASP A 376 8.26 30.01 -14.89
N ASN A 377 7.86 31.00 -14.07
CA ASN A 377 6.64 31.78 -14.22
C ASN A 377 5.33 30.97 -14.10
N ILE A 378 5.36 29.73 -13.61
CA ILE A 378 4.14 28.98 -13.30
C ILE A 378 3.38 29.74 -12.22
N LYS A 379 2.14 30.12 -12.55
CA LYS A 379 1.29 30.88 -11.66
C LYS A 379 -0.11 30.29 -11.62
N GLY A 380 -0.54 29.84 -10.45
CA GLY A 380 -1.90 29.39 -10.23
C GLY A 380 -2.93 30.49 -10.44
N ALA A 381 -4.18 30.13 -10.58
CA ALA A 381 -5.27 31.10 -10.68
C ALA A 381 -5.31 31.99 -9.42
N PRO A 382 -5.71 33.26 -9.55
CA PRO A 382 -5.79 34.16 -8.42
C PRO A 382 -6.71 33.63 -7.31
N ASN A 383 -6.19 33.58 -6.07
CA ASN A 383 -6.94 33.16 -4.88
C ASN A 383 -7.47 31.69 -4.93
N ALA A 384 -6.91 30.86 -5.79
CA ALA A 384 -7.33 29.47 -5.98
C ALA A 384 -6.72 28.49 -4.98
N HIS A 385 -5.92 28.98 -4.05
CA HIS A 385 -5.21 28.12 -3.08
C HIS A 385 -5.45 28.55 -1.64
N TRP A 386 -5.31 27.59 -0.71
CA TRP A 386 -5.13 27.80 0.71
C TRP A 386 -3.64 27.80 1.04
N ASN A 387 -3.23 28.67 1.96
CA ASN A 387 -1.90 28.68 2.54
C ASN A 387 -2.01 28.41 4.04
N VAL A 388 -1.30 27.38 4.52
CA VAL A 388 -1.22 27.02 5.93
C VAL A 388 0.23 26.96 6.39
N VAL A 389 0.47 27.22 7.67
CA VAL A 389 1.74 27.02 8.35
C VAL A 389 1.47 25.99 9.44
N PHE A 390 2.20 24.90 9.43
CA PHE A 390 2.06 23.86 10.44
C PHE A 390 2.72 24.28 11.74
N GLU A 391 2.25 23.70 12.84
CA GLU A 391 2.65 24.06 14.20
C GLU A 391 3.57 22.99 14.80
N GLN A 392 4.38 23.42 15.76
CA GLN A 392 5.10 22.52 16.65
C GLN A 392 4.08 21.81 17.55
N THR A 393 4.15 20.49 17.60
CA THR A 393 3.33 19.64 18.48
C THR A 393 4.21 18.87 19.48
N ALA A 394 3.61 18.01 20.29
CA ALA A 394 4.34 17.22 21.27
C ALA A 394 5.37 16.27 20.64
N ASN A 395 5.03 15.67 19.48
CA ASN A 395 5.84 14.65 18.82
C ASN A 395 6.67 15.17 17.64
N GLY A 396 6.56 16.44 17.26
CA GLY A 396 7.39 17.03 16.21
C GLY A 396 6.82 18.31 15.63
N HIS A 397 7.52 18.86 14.64
CA HIS A 397 7.05 20.00 13.84
C HIS A 397 6.91 19.53 12.39
N ALA A 398 5.94 18.67 12.15
CA ALA A 398 5.74 18.06 10.84
C ALA A 398 5.47 19.11 9.75
N VAL A 399 6.04 18.86 8.60
CA VAL A 399 5.97 19.72 7.39
C VAL A 399 5.51 18.88 6.20
N THR A 400 5.66 19.36 4.97
CA THR A 400 5.47 18.55 3.75
C THR A 400 6.79 18.38 3.01
N GLU A 401 6.96 17.25 2.34
CA GLU A 401 8.12 16.94 1.50
C GLU A 401 7.67 16.41 0.14
N GLY A 402 8.60 16.16 -0.78
CA GLY A 402 8.30 15.44 -2.01
C GLY A 402 7.57 14.13 -1.71
N GLY A 403 6.55 13.76 -2.48
CA GLY A 403 5.67 12.62 -2.16
C GLY A 403 4.40 13.00 -1.38
N SER A 404 4.41 14.11 -0.62
CA SER A 404 3.19 14.66 0.00
C SER A 404 2.23 15.29 -1.01
N SER A 405 2.67 15.56 -2.23
CA SER A 405 1.91 16.12 -3.35
C SER A 405 0.55 15.44 -3.50
N GLY A 406 -0.52 16.24 -3.60
CA GLY A 406 -1.89 15.75 -3.72
C GLY A 406 -2.55 15.30 -2.41
N SER A 407 -1.84 15.32 -1.28
CA SER A 407 -2.42 14.98 0.01
C SER A 407 -3.56 15.93 0.41
N PRO A 408 -4.58 15.42 1.14
CA PRO A 408 -5.71 16.22 1.57
C PRO A 408 -5.34 17.20 2.69
N LEU A 409 -5.92 18.40 2.64
CA LEU A 409 -6.03 19.32 3.77
C LEU A 409 -7.42 19.16 4.38
N PHE A 410 -7.48 18.75 5.64
CA PHE A 410 -8.71 18.65 6.41
C PHE A 410 -8.95 19.91 7.27
N ASN A 411 -10.20 20.36 7.34
CA ASN A 411 -10.62 21.40 8.26
C ASN A 411 -10.97 20.82 9.65
N GLN A 412 -11.31 21.69 10.60
CA GLN A 412 -11.74 21.33 11.96
C GLN A 412 -12.99 20.43 12.04
N ASN A 413 -13.74 20.34 10.95
CA ASN A 413 -14.94 19.48 10.83
C ASN A 413 -14.60 18.13 10.16
N LYS A 414 -13.29 17.82 9.98
CA LYS A 414 -12.80 16.58 9.37
C LYS A 414 -13.20 16.41 7.89
N GLN A 415 -13.34 17.51 7.18
CA GLN A 415 -13.70 17.55 5.77
C GLN A 415 -12.55 18.08 4.93
N ILE A 416 -12.33 17.47 3.76
CA ILE A 416 -11.29 17.90 2.82
C ILE A 416 -11.68 19.25 2.21
N VAL A 417 -10.76 20.21 2.28
CA VAL A 417 -10.93 21.57 1.72
C VAL A 417 -9.94 21.86 0.58
N GLY A 418 -8.98 20.98 0.34
CA GLY A 418 -7.99 21.17 -0.74
C GLY A 418 -6.99 20.04 -0.81
N THR A 419 -6.11 20.11 -1.83
CA THR A 419 -5.03 19.15 -2.13
C THR A 419 -3.69 19.84 -2.22
N LEU A 420 -2.61 19.24 -1.72
CA LEU A 420 -1.29 19.85 -1.64
C LEU A 420 -0.68 20.05 -3.03
N SER A 421 -0.38 21.29 -3.37
CA SER A 421 0.42 21.66 -4.54
C SER A 421 1.92 21.77 -4.23
N GLY A 422 2.27 22.10 -2.99
CA GLY A 422 3.66 22.20 -2.54
C GLY A 422 3.83 23.19 -1.40
N GLY A 423 5.09 23.45 -1.04
CA GLY A 423 5.38 24.31 0.09
C GLY A 423 6.82 24.79 0.14
N SER A 424 7.09 25.70 1.07
CA SER A 424 8.44 26.21 1.39
C SER A 424 8.91 25.75 2.77
N SER A 425 8.12 24.91 3.46
CA SER A 425 8.51 24.32 4.74
C SER A 425 9.51 23.19 4.57
N SER A 426 10.39 23.00 5.54
CA SER A 426 11.28 21.84 5.69
C SER A 426 11.56 21.64 7.17
N CYS A 427 12.16 20.52 7.57
CA CYS A 427 12.54 20.31 8.97
C CYS A 427 13.48 21.41 9.50
N GLU A 428 14.32 22.01 8.64
CA GLU A 428 15.19 23.14 8.97
C GLU A 428 14.46 24.49 8.98
N LYS A 429 13.35 24.58 8.24
CA LYS A 429 12.52 25.80 8.11
C LYS A 429 11.04 25.46 8.30
N PRO A 430 10.62 24.96 9.47
CA PRO A 430 9.30 24.39 9.65
C PRO A 430 8.16 25.40 9.53
N ASN A 431 8.42 26.68 9.77
CA ASN A 431 7.44 27.78 9.66
C ASN A 431 7.20 28.24 8.20
N GLY A 432 7.69 27.52 7.21
CA GLY A 432 7.39 27.79 5.81
C GLY A 432 5.90 27.55 5.49
N ALA A 433 5.43 28.18 4.43
CA ALA A 433 4.08 28.03 3.96
C ALA A 433 3.88 26.72 3.19
N ASN A 434 2.72 26.08 3.37
CA ASN A 434 2.28 24.94 2.58
C ASN A 434 1.00 25.34 1.85
N THR A 435 0.98 25.14 0.54
CA THR A 435 -0.04 25.68 -0.36
C THR A 435 -0.87 24.55 -0.95
N TYR A 436 -2.18 24.62 -0.73
CA TYR A 436 -3.15 23.62 -1.15
C TYR A 436 -4.13 24.21 -2.16
N GLY A 437 -4.32 23.57 -3.31
CA GLY A 437 -5.38 23.94 -4.25
C GLY A 437 -6.74 23.79 -3.58
N LYS A 438 -7.58 24.82 -3.66
CA LYS A 438 -8.91 24.82 -3.04
C LYS A 438 -9.85 23.85 -3.72
N LEU A 439 -10.55 22.99 -2.98
CA LEU A 439 -11.62 22.18 -3.53
C LEU A 439 -12.75 23.05 -4.12
N TYR A 440 -13.00 24.23 -3.53
CA TYR A 440 -13.87 25.24 -4.11
C TYR A 440 -13.53 25.55 -5.57
N TYR A 441 -12.23 25.72 -5.88
CA TYR A 441 -11.80 26.02 -7.23
C TYR A 441 -11.80 24.78 -8.14
N HIS A 442 -11.43 23.63 -7.62
CA HIS A 442 -11.49 22.35 -8.34
C HIS A 442 -12.91 22.02 -8.79
N TRP A 443 -13.91 22.52 -8.07
CA TRP A 443 -15.30 22.19 -8.26
C TRP A 443 -15.78 22.59 -9.66
N ASP A 444 -15.83 23.89 -9.94
CA ASP A 444 -16.34 24.45 -11.20
C ASP A 444 -15.81 25.86 -11.53
N GLN A 445 -14.75 26.30 -10.85
CA GLN A 445 -14.24 27.67 -11.01
C GLN A 445 -13.22 27.82 -12.14
N TYR A 446 -12.63 26.72 -12.62
CA TYR A 446 -11.69 26.77 -13.72
C TYR A 446 -12.39 27.26 -15.01
N PRO A 447 -11.77 28.17 -15.79
CA PRO A 447 -12.42 28.75 -16.97
C PRO A 447 -12.86 27.75 -18.03
N ASN A 448 -12.08 26.69 -18.26
CA ASN A 448 -12.49 25.60 -19.12
C ASN A 448 -13.59 24.79 -18.40
N LYS A 449 -14.79 24.74 -18.99
CA LYS A 449 -15.97 24.10 -18.40
C LYS A 449 -16.27 22.72 -18.95
N ASP A 450 -15.34 22.11 -19.70
CA ASP A 450 -15.56 20.75 -20.14
C ASP A 450 -15.55 19.76 -18.94
N ASN A 451 -16.09 18.57 -19.16
CA ASN A 451 -16.25 17.57 -18.11
C ASN A 451 -14.92 17.04 -17.58
N THR A 452 -13.81 17.28 -18.26
CA THR A 452 -12.47 16.83 -17.83
C THR A 452 -11.74 17.86 -16.98
N SER A 453 -12.33 19.03 -16.76
CA SER A 453 -11.73 20.18 -16.06
C SER A 453 -12.56 20.67 -14.88
N ARG A 454 -13.51 19.87 -14.38
CA ARG A 454 -14.41 20.20 -13.28
C ARG A 454 -14.78 18.94 -12.51
N MET A 455 -14.98 19.07 -11.20
CA MET A 455 -15.24 17.93 -10.32
C MET A 455 -16.69 17.81 -9.87
N ASP A 456 -17.48 18.87 -9.99
CA ASP A 456 -18.87 18.92 -9.51
C ASP A 456 -19.77 17.84 -10.11
N ILE A 457 -19.65 17.56 -11.42
CA ILE A 457 -20.46 16.54 -12.11
C ILE A 457 -20.18 15.10 -11.62
N TYR A 458 -19.06 14.88 -10.97
CA TYR A 458 -18.67 13.57 -10.41
C TYR A 458 -18.93 13.49 -8.91
N LEU A 459 -18.63 14.57 -8.17
CA LEU A 459 -18.78 14.62 -6.72
C LEU A 459 -20.20 15.06 -6.27
N ASP A 460 -20.96 15.71 -7.17
CA ASP A 460 -22.40 16.03 -7.00
C ASP A 460 -23.22 15.63 -8.24
N PRO A 461 -23.23 14.34 -8.63
CA PRO A 461 -23.85 13.88 -9.89
C PRO A 461 -25.37 14.13 -9.93
N ASN A 462 -26.01 14.30 -8.78
CA ASN A 462 -27.44 14.57 -8.64
C ASN A 462 -27.75 16.08 -8.58
N HIS A 463 -26.74 16.95 -8.73
CA HIS A 463 -26.88 18.42 -8.69
C HIS A 463 -27.61 18.91 -7.43
N THR A 464 -27.26 18.33 -6.29
CA THR A 464 -27.88 18.65 -5.00
C THR A 464 -27.55 20.05 -4.51
N GLY A 465 -26.45 20.63 -5.02
CA GLY A 465 -25.93 21.93 -4.60
C GLY A 465 -25.27 21.92 -3.21
N LYS A 466 -25.10 20.75 -2.59
CA LYS A 466 -24.43 20.63 -1.29
C LYS A 466 -23.06 21.28 -1.33
N THR A 467 -22.74 22.08 -0.34
CA THR A 467 -21.41 22.68 -0.15
C THR A 467 -20.52 21.84 0.73
N GLN A 468 -21.12 20.93 1.50
CA GLN A 468 -20.45 20.04 2.42
C GLN A 468 -21.07 18.64 2.33
N LEU A 469 -20.25 17.62 2.45
CA LEU A 469 -20.68 16.23 2.53
C LEU A 469 -19.87 15.53 3.61
N ALA A 470 -20.55 14.72 4.44
CA ALA A 470 -19.87 13.87 5.41
C ALA A 470 -19.18 12.68 4.72
N GLY A 471 -18.12 12.20 5.30
CA GLY A 471 -17.51 10.96 4.88
C GLY A 471 -18.28 9.73 5.37
N ARG A 472 -17.95 8.56 4.80
CA ARG A 472 -18.58 7.30 5.21
C ARG A 472 -17.67 6.11 4.90
N TYR A 473 -17.87 5.03 5.61
CA TYR A 473 -17.43 3.70 5.18
C TYR A 473 -18.44 3.08 4.21
N ALA A 474 -17.99 2.14 3.39
CA ALA A 474 -18.89 1.32 2.56
C ALA A 474 -19.90 0.58 3.44
N THR A 475 -19.41 0.00 4.53
CA THR A 475 -20.18 -0.58 5.63
C THR A 475 -19.53 -0.16 6.93
N ALA A 476 -20.28 -0.12 8.02
CA ALA A 476 -19.70 0.17 9.33
C ALA A 476 -18.56 -0.84 9.60
N PRO A 477 -17.38 -0.40 10.00
CA PRO A 477 -16.28 -1.30 10.30
C PRO A 477 -16.70 -2.31 11.36
N LYS A 478 -16.36 -3.57 11.15
CA LYS A 478 -16.55 -4.60 12.16
C LYS A 478 -15.55 -4.42 13.29
N ALA A 479 -15.96 -4.70 14.51
CA ALA A 479 -15.08 -4.62 15.66
C ALA A 479 -13.90 -5.61 15.52
N MET A 480 -12.68 -5.13 15.75
CA MET A 480 -11.45 -5.91 15.57
C MET A 480 -10.95 -6.52 16.89
N PRO A 481 -10.17 -7.60 16.84
CA PRO A 481 -9.44 -8.09 18.02
C PRO A 481 -8.52 -7.01 18.58
N THR A 482 -8.23 -7.08 19.88
CA THR A 482 -7.30 -6.16 20.57
C THR A 482 -6.24 -6.93 21.34
N ASP A 483 -5.21 -6.23 21.78
CA ASP A 483 -4.15 -6.78 22.65
C ASP A 483 -3.50 -8.06 22.11
N LEU A 484 -3.26 -8.10 20.78
CA LEU A 484 -2.54 -9.22 20.18
C LEU A 484 -1.10 -9.25 20.68
N THR A 485 -0.75 -10.40 21.24
CA THR A 485 0.60 -10.69 21.75
C THR A 485 1.16 -11.93 21.09
N SER A 486 2.48 -12.01 20.96
CA SER A 486 3.21 -13.16 20.44
C SER A 486 4.31 -13.60 21.40
N VAL A 487 4.48 -14.91 21.59
CA VAL A 487 5.55 -15.50 22.38
C VAL A 487 6.17 -16.65 21.58
N TYR A 488 7.49 -16.59 21.33
CA TYR A 488 8.22 -17.68 20.70
C TYR A 488 8.82 -18.59 21.77
N GLN A 489 8.46 -19.88 21.74
CA GLN A 489 8.95 -20.88 22.67
C GLN A 489 8.94 -22.26 22.00
N ASN A 490 9.99 -23.05 22.22
CA ASN A 490 10.12 -24.44 21.74
C ASN A 490 9.96 -24.62 20.22
N GLY A 491 10.33 -23.62 19.43
CA GLY A 491 10.19 -23.68 17.97
C GLY A 491 8.82 -23.25 17.45
N GLU A 492 7.89 -22.85 18.31
CA GLU A 492 6.52 -22.45 17.97
C GLU A 492 6.26 -21.00 18.40
N VAL A 493 5.35 -20.30 17.70
CA VAL A 493 4.85 -18.99 18.12
C VAL A 493 3.43 -19.12 18.65
N LEU A 494 3.24 -18.79 19.91
CA LEU A 494 1.92 -18.67 20.52
C LEU A 494 1.40 -17.26 20.41
N LEU A 495 0.26 -17.09 19.75
CA LEU A 495 -0.50 -15.86 19.63
C LEU A 495 -1.67 -15.85 20.62
N LYS A 496 -1.92 -14.69 21.25
CA LYS A 496 -3.09 -14.46 22.11
C LYS A 496 -3.62 -13.06 21.89
N TRP A 497 -4.95 -12.91 21.91
CA TRP A 497 -5.63 -11.62 21.75
C TRP A 497 -6.89 -11.55 22.60
N LYS A 498 -7.46 -10.37 22.71
CA LYS A 498 -8.80 -10.17 23.27
C LYS A 498 -9.83 -10.16 22.15
N ALA A 499 -10.97 -10.78 22.42
CA ALA A 499 -12.12 -10.74 21.51
C ALA A 499 -12.57 -9.27 21.32
N PRO A 500 -13.09 -8.93 20.13
CA PRO A 500 -13.69 -7.62 19.90
C PRO A 500 -14.78 -7.30 20.91
N VAL A 501 -14.78 -6.07 21.42
CA VAL A 501 -15.86 -5.57 22.28
C VAL A 501 -16.92 -4.95 21.38
N SER A 502 -17.99 -5.70 21.11
CA SER A 502 -19.16 -5.23 20.38
C SER A 502 -20.43 -5.56 21.16
N ALA A 503 -21.32 -4.57 21.28
CA ALA A 503 -22.60 -4.78 21.95
C ALA A 503 -23.62 -5.56 21.08
N SER A 504 -23.42 -5.61 19.77
CA SER A 504 -24.41 -6.13 18.81
C SER A 504 -24.01 -7.40 18.07
N GLU A 505 -22.71 -7.68 17.92
CA GLU A 505 -22.24 -8.82 17.12
C GLU A 505 -21.02 -9.50 17.75
N LYS A 506 -21.01 -10.82 17.70
CA LYS A 506 -19.84 -11.63 18.10
C LYS A 506 -19.17 -12.18 16.84
N PRO A 507 -17.82 -12.24 16.81
CA PRO A 507 -17.13 -12.90 15.72
C PRO A 507 -17.49 -14.39 15.69
N GLU A 508 -17.59 -14.92 14.48
CA GLU A 508 -17.79 -16.35 14.24
C GLU A 508 -16.48 -17.11 14.37
N GLN A 509 -15.39 -16.54 13.83
CA GLN A 509 -14.04 -17.09 13.90
C GLN A 509 -13.00 -15.98 13.75
N TYR A 510 -11.73 -16.32 13.88
CA TYR A 510 -10.59 -15.44 13.65
C TYR A 510 -9.73 -15.98 12.52
N ASN A 511 -9.29 -15.09 11.63
CA ASN A 511 -8.28 -15.37 10.63
C ASN A 511 -6.92 -14.93 11.17
N VAL A 512 -5.92 -15.80 11.06
CA VAL A 512 -4.56 -15.56 11.55
C VAL A 512 -3.61 -15.51 10.37
N TYR A 513 -2.84 -14.45 10.30
CA TYR A 513 -1.89 -14.19 9.22
C TYR A 513 -0.47 -14.11 9.77
N ARG A 514 0.49 -14.58 8.97
CA ARG A 514 1.92 -14.36 9.15
C ARG A 514 2.44 -13.66 7.90
N ASN A 515 3.08 -12.50 8.06
CA ASN A 515 3.61 -11.69 6.95
C ASN A 515 2.54 -11.45 5.85
N ASN A 516 1.31 -11.10 6.27
CA ASN A 516 0.11 -10.92 5.45
C ASN A 516 -0.43 -12.20 4.75
N ILE A 517 0.12 -13.37 5.05
CA ILE A 517 -0.32 -14.65 4.51
C ILE A 517 -1.25 -15.32 5.52
N LEU A 518 -2.43 -15.73 5.11
CA LEU A 518 -3.35 -16.48 5.96
C LEU A 518 -2.72 -17.85 6.29
N ILE A 519 -2.35 -18.07 7.55
CA ILE A 519 -1.76 -19.32 8.03
C ILE A 519 -2.77 -20.20 8.75
N GLY A 520 -3.92 -19.68 9.15
CA GLY A 520 -4.94 -20.48 9.78
C GLY A 520 -6.18 -19.71 10.21
N ARG A 521 -7.19 -20.47 10.64
CA ARG A 521 -8.42 -19.96 11.23
C ARG A 521 -8.69 -20.65 12.54
N THR A 522 -9.28 -19.93 13.51
CA THR A 522 -9.58 -20.46 14.84
C THR A 522 -10.85 -19.83 15.41
N PHE A 523 -11.55 -20.58 16.26
CA PHE A 523 -12.68 -20.08 17.06
C PHE A 523 -12.21 -19.55 18.44
N SER A 524 -10.95 -19.80 18.80
CA SER A 524 -10.33 -19.38 20.06
C SER A 524 -9.67 -18.02 19.91
N THR A 525 -9.46 -17.33 21.03
CA THR A 525 -8.65 -16.10 21.11
C THR A 525 -7.16 -16.38 21.25
N SER A 526 -6.72 -17.50 20.70
CA SER A 526 -5.31 -17.92 20.63
C SER A 526 -5.06 -18.82 19.43
N TYR A 527 -3.82 -18.83 18.95
CA TYR A 527 -3.35 -19.65 17.85
C TYR A 527 -1.88 -20.02 18.04
N ILE A 528 -1.49 -21.22 17.61
CA ILE A 528 -0.09 -21.67 17.64
C ILE A 528 0.37 -21.86 16.21
N ASP A 529 1.36 -21.07 15.80
CA ASP A 529 2.12 -21.33 14.59
C ASP A 529 3.25 -22.32 14.92
N LYS A 530 3.13 -23.54 14.42
CA LYS A 530 4.03 -24.66 14.72
C LYS A 530 5.29 -24.67 13.88
N GLU A 531 5.28 -23.96 12.78
CA GLU A 531 6.38 -23.92 11.81
C GLU A 531 6.69 -22.46 11.39
N PRO A 532 7.03 -21.59 12.37
CA PRO A 532 7.39 -20.22 12.03
C PRO A 532 8.73 -20.23 11.32
N GLU A 533 8.88 -19.36 10.32
CA GLU A 533 10.16 -19.14 9.66
C GLU A 533 11.13 -18.37 10.57
N THR A 534 12.44 -18.59 10.41
CA THR A 534 13.46 -17.83 11.15
C THR A 534 13.49 -16.37 10.71
N GLY A 535 13.85 -15.49 11.64
CA GLY A 535 13.86 -14.05 11.43
C GLY A 535 12.68 -13.37 12.08
N ILE A 536 12.49 -12.10 11.76
CA ILE A 536 11.37 -11.33 12.29
C ILE A 536 10.10 -11.72 11.55
N GLN A 537 9.10 -12.17 12.30
CA GLN A 537 7.78 -12.53 11.77
C GLN A 537 6.74 -11.54 12.28
N SER A 538 5.93 -11.05 11.36
CA SER A 538 4.75 -10.26 11.69
C SER A 538 3.52 -11.14 11.71
N TYR A 539 2.74 -11.04 12.79
CA TYR A 539 1.46 -11.71 12.89
C TYR A 539 0.33 -10.71 12.95
N SER A 540 -0.76 -11.04 12.28
CA SER A 540 -1.98 -10.26 12.38
C SER A 540 -3.21 -11.17 12.52
N VAL A 541 -4.22 -10.65 13.23
CA VAL A 541 -5.46 -11.38 13.49
C VAL A 541 -6.64 -10.46 13.21
N SER A 542 -7.57 -10.93 12.36
CA SER A 542 -8.88 -10.31 12.16
C SER A 542 -9.99 -11.16 12.73
N ALA A 543 -11.15 -10.57 12.95
CA ALA A 543 -12.38 -11.26 13.30
C ALA A 543 -13.28 -11.39 12.07
N SER A 544 -13.78 -12.61 11.81
CA SER A 544 -14.76 -12.91 10.77
C SER A 544 -16.16 -13.06 11.38
N TYR A 545 -17.16 -12.50 10.72
CA TYR A 545 -18.54 -12.42 11.18
C TYR A 545 -19.51 -13.22 10.31
N THR A 546 -20.71 -13.50 10.81
CA THR A 546 -21.73 -14.35 10.15
C THR A 546 -22.17 -13.85 8.77
N ASP A 547 -21.97 -12.56 8.48
CA ASP A 547 -22.24 -11.96 7.17
C ASP A 547 -21.06 -12.07 6.19
N ASN A 548 -20.07 -12.94 6.50
CA ASN A 548 -18.80 -13.11 5.80
C ASN A 548 -17.92 -11.83 5.76
N LYS A 549 -18.20 -10.86 6.61
CA LYS A 549 -17.37 -9.66 6.75
C LYS A 549 -16.25 -9.88 7.71
N GLU A 550 -15.12 -9.27 7.42
CA GLU A 550 -13.90 -9.33 8.19
C GLU A 550 -13.59 -7.95 8.79
N SER A 551 -13.10 -7.93 10.03
CA SER A 551 -12.64 -6.71 10.66
C SER A 551 -11.28 -6.26 10.15
N ALA A 552 -10.85 -5.06 10.51
CA ALA A 552 -9.44 -4.71 10.53
C ALA A 552 -8.64 -5.69 11.40
N VAL A 553 -7.32 -5.72 11.22
CA VAL A 553 -6.43 -6.65 11.92
C VAL A 553 -5.77 -5.99 13.13
N ALA A 554 -5.63 -6.75 14.23
CA ALA A 554 -4.64 -6.48 15.26
C ALA A 554 -3.29 -7.05 14.81
N THR A 555 -2.19 -6.37 15.11
CA THR A 555 -0.85 -6.77 14.66
C THR A 555 0.13 -6.90 15.83
N THR A 556 1.12 -7.78 15.67
CA THR A 556 2.27 -7.93 16.57
C THR A 556 3.45 -8.48 15.77
N SER A 557 4.66 -8.34 16.28
CA SER A 557 5.83 -8.95 15.65
C SER A 557 6.72 -9.64 16.67
N ILE A 558 7.46 -10.66 16.21
CA ILE A 558 8.38 -11.41 17.06
C ILE A 558 9.57 -11.90 16.25
N TYR A 559 10.74 -11.96 16.88
CA TYR A 559 11.91 -12.57 16.28
C TYR A 559 11.92 -14.08 16.54
N VAL A 560 11.92 -14.89 15.49
CA VAL A 560 12.03 -16.35 15.51
C VAL A 560 13.49 -16.72 15.22
N TYR A 561 14.13 -17.38 16.14
CA TYR A 561 15.50 -17.83 16.00
C TYR A 561 15.59 -19.33 15.75
N GLU A 562 16.61 -19.75 14.99
CA GLU A 562 16.88 -21.16 14.76
C GLU A 562 17.31 -21.83 16.06
N LEU A 563 16.64 -22.93 16.43
CA LEU A 563 17.07 -23.76 17.56
C LEU A 563 18.30 -24.58 17.12
N LYS A 564 19.46 -24.15 17.58
CA LYS A 564 20.72 -24.87 17.31
C LYS A 564 20.89 -26.04 18.26
N ILE A 565 21.33 -27.17 17.73
CA ILE A 565 21.67 -28.35 18.54
C ILE A 565 22.99 -28.12 19.26
N PRO A 566 23.18 -28.65 20.49
CA PRO A 566 24.46 -28.67 21.17
C PRO A 566 25.52 -29.34 20.31
N THR A 567 26.75 -28.78 20.34
CA THR A 567 27.90 -29.34 19.66
C THR A 567 28.90 -29.93 20.65
N ASP A 568 29.93 -30.63 20.14
CA ASP A 568 31.02 -31.20 20.93
C ASP A 568 30.49 -32.13 22.06
N VAL A 569 29.46 -32.91 21.75
CA VAL A 569 28.90 -33.87 22.70
C VAL A 569 29.89 -34.98 22.95
N THR A 570 30.32 -35.08 24.20
CA THR A 570 31.25 -36.13 24.63
C THR A 570 30.66 -36.89 25.80
N THR A 571 30.94 -38.16 25.87
CA THR A 571 30.57 -39.04 26.99
C THR A 571 31.77 -39.62 27.65
N SER A 572 31.74 -39.71 28.99
CA SER A 572 32.74 -40.44 29.81
C SER A 572 32.00 -41.21 30.89
N THR A 573 32.61 -42.25 31.43
CA THR A 573 32.04 -43.07 32.48
C THR A 573 33.06 -43.30 33.62
N ASP A 574 32.60 -43.35 34.82
CA ASP A 574 33.33 -43.76 36.02
C ASP A 574 33.03 -45.20 36.47
N GLY A 575 32.32 -45.95 35.59
CA GLY A 575 31.90 -47.32 35.86
C GLY A 575 30.54 -47.43 36.57
N LYS A 576 30.00 -46.35 37.07
CA LYS A 576 28.68 -46.26 37.69
C LYS A 576 27.77 -45.23 37.05
N ASN A 577 28.36 -44.13 36.57
CA ASN A 577 27.65 -43.00 35.97
C ASN A 577 28.15 -42.74 34.55
N ILE A 578 27.31 -42.20 33.69
CA ILE A 578 27.66 -41.65 32.41
C ILE A 578 27.62 -40.13 32.50
N LEU A 579 28.75 -39.48 32.31
CA LEU A 579 28.84 -38.03 32.25
C LEU A 579 28.76 -37.62 30.75
N VAL A 580 27.75 -36.81 30.41
CA VAL A 580 27.59 -36.22 29.09
C VAL A 580 28.01 -34.75 29.20
N LYS A 581 28.95 -34.34 28.39
CA LYS A 581 29.36 -32.92 28.24
C LYS A 581 29.06 -32.49 26.83
N TRP A 582 28.63 -31.25 26.68
CA TRP A 582 28.39 -30.63 25.39
C TRP A 582 28.73 -29.14 25.45
N LYS A 583 28.89 -28.57 24.30
CA LYS A 583 29.02 -27.12 24.14
C LYS A 583 27.64 -26.55 23.87
N GLU A 584 27.24 -25.59 24.67
CA GLU A 584 25.97 -24.90 24.46
C GLU A 584 25.93 -24.17 23.12
N PRO A 585 24.79 -24.18 22.42
CA PRO A 585 24.61 -23.39 21.20
C PRO A 585 24.76 -21.90 21.51
N ILE A 586 25.53 -21.20 20.67
CA ILE A 586 25.63 -19.74 20.76
C ILE A 586 24.46 -19.14 20.00
N TYR A 587 23.57 -18.46 20.71
CA TYR A 587 22.48 -17.67 20.12
C TYR A 587 22.95 -16.22 19.99
N GLN A 588 22.91 -15.68 18.79
CA GLN A 588 23.10 -14.24 18.56
C GLN A 588 21.77 -13.53 18.81
N GLN A 589 21.66 -12.86 19.93
CA GLN A 589 20.55 -11.95 20.18
C GLN A 589 21.01 -10.52 19.88
N MET A 590 20.47 -9.90 18.84
CA MET A 590 20.62 -8.47 18.61
C MET A 590 19.64 -7.72 19.51
N ILE A 591 20.16 -7.02 20.50
CA ILE A 591 19.35 -6.12 21.32
C ILE A 591 19.54 -4.71 20.75
N TYR A 592 18.47 -4.14 20.22
CA TYR A 592 18.45 -2.74 19.80
C TYR A 592 18.08 -1.86 20.99
N TRP A 593 18.95 -0.92 21.35
CA TRP A 593 18.63 0.15 22.29
C TRP A 593 18.39 1.44 21.49
N GLY A 594 17.46 2.27 21.97
CA GLY A 594 16.82 3.39 21.29
C GLY A 594 17.69 4.54 20.72
N ASN A 595 18.95 4.31 20.39
CA ASN A 595 19.85 5.30 19.79
C ASN A 595 20.68 4.75 18.60
N GLY A 596 20.18 3.69 17.95
CA GLY A 596 20.74 3.22 16.67
C GLY A 596 22.05 2.45 16.75
N THR A 597 22.53 2.10 17.94
CA THR A 597 23.74 1.31 18.11
C THR A 597 23.37 -0.14 18.42
N ALA A 598 23.71 -1.06 17.51
CA ALA A 598 23.55 -2.50 17.75
C ALA A 598 24.70 -3.01 18.62
N TYR A 599 24.38 -3.62 19.76
CA TYR A 599 25.34 -4.35 20.56
C TYR A 599 25.09 -5.85 20.46
N LEU A 600 26.13 -6.60 20.20
CA LEU A 600 26.10 -8.05 20.26
C LEU A 600 26.14 -8.46 21.74
N SER A 601 25.05 -8.95 22.30
CA SER A 601 25.05 -9.54 23.63
C SER A 601 25.23 -11.05 23.50
N LEU A 602 26.35 -11.55 24.00
CA LEU A 602 26.56 -12.98 24.21
C LEU A 602 25.94 -13.32 25.58
N GLY A 603 24.72 -13.81 25.57
CA GLY A 603 24.07 -14.31 26.77
C GLY A 603 24.66 -15.67 27.15
N PHE A 604 25.44 -15.72 28.21
CA PHE A 604 25.74 -16.96 28.95
C PHE A 604 24.64 -17.18 29.97
N LYS A 605 24.02 -18.34 29.94
CA LYS A 605 23.35 -18.95 31.11
C LYS A 605 24.05 -20.23 31.46
#